data_2834aea40096b8e972b8af8ba8f702fd
#
_entry.id   2834aea40096b8e972b8af8ba8f702fd
#
_cell.length_a   1.000
_cell.length_b   1.000
_cell.length_c   1.000
_cell.angle_alpha   90.00
_cell.angle_beta   90.00
_cell.angle_gamma   90.00
#
_symmetry.space_group_name_H-M   'P 1'
#
loop_
_entity.id
_entity.type
_entity.pdbx_description
1 polymer ?
#
loop_
_entity_poly.entity_id
_entity_poly.type
_entity_poly.pdbx_seq_one_letter_code
_entity_poly.pdbx_strand_id
1 'polypeptide(L)'
;MSPEFAKAIDPIFEATLKFIERIERSDRLVAADERATLLRRIDDAEIRLGSTPDWQFAKYALCAWIDAQLIDAPWDGKSWWKDNCLEKKYFGRRDAHQAFFQRAQESANLGSKNALEVYYVAVVLGFRGFYADPDASYRANLIAAYRLPDSIEAWCHATARSLQLRQGRPEIPESIQVGGSAKPLTGKQSVKLYSLVGIVMLAIAIATAMFVYRGAEVPL
;
A
#
# COMPACT_ATOMS: atom_id res chain seq x y z
N MET A 1 -1.49 -12.63 -6.88
CA MET A 1 -0.49 -12.43 -7.98
C MET A 1 0.55 -13.54 -7.90
N SER A 2 1.01 -14.06 -9.03
CA SER A 2 2.08 -15.05 -9.03
C SER A 2 3.42 -14.41 -8.63
N PRO A 3 4.33 -15.17 -7.96
CA PRO A 3 5.62 -14.62 -7.53
C PRO A 3 6.48 -14.08 -8.69
N GLU A 4 6.40 -14.68 -9.87
CA GLU A 4 7.14 -14.22 -11.04
C GLU A 4 6.59 -12.90 -11.58
N PHE A 5 5.26 -12.76 -11.60
CA PHE A 5 4.61 -11.53 -12.02
C PHE A 5 4.91 -10.40 -11.02
N ALA A 6 4.83 -10.68 -9.71
CA ALA A 6 5.19 -9.73 -8.66
C ALA A 6 6.63 -9.23 -8.81
N LYS A 7 7.60 -10.13 -8.99
CA LYS A 7 9.01 -9.76 -9.20
C LYS A 7 9.23 -8.84 -10.40
N ALA A 8 8.36 -8.89 -11.40
CA ALA A 8 8.47 -8.01 -12.56
C ALA A 8 7.88 -6.62 -12.29
N ILE A 9 6.78 -6.51 -11.53
CA ILE A 9 6.07 -5.24 -11.35
C ILE A 9 6.39 -4.52 -10.05
N ASP A 10 6.81 -5.21 -8.98
CA ASP A 10 7.16 -4.58 -7.70
C ASP A 10 8.21 -3.47 -7.86
N PRO A 11 9.25 -3.61 -8.72
CA PRO A 11 10.20 -2.54 -8.98
C PRO A 11 9.58 -1.27 -9.58
N ILE A 12 8.43 -1.38 -10.27
CA ILE A 12 7.71 -0.21 -10.83
C ILE A 12 6.99 0.52 -9.70
N PHE A 13 6.27 -0.22 -8.84
CA PHE A 13 5.62 0.35 -7.66
C PHE A 13 6.64 1.03 -6.74
N GLU A 14 7.73 0.34 -6.43
CA GLU A 14 8.80 0.85 -5.58
C GLU A 14 9.42 2.13 -6.14
N ALA A 15 9.76 2.16 -7.43
CA ALA A 15 10.33 3.34 -8.07
C ALA A 15 9.36 4.53 -8.03
N THR A 16 8.06 4.28 -8.26
CA THR A 16 7.03 5.32 -8.22
C THR A 16 6.83 5.86 -6.82
N LEU A 17 6.75 4.98 -5.81
CA LEU A 17 6.59 5.39 -4.41
C LEU A 17 7.80 6.19 -3.91
N LYS A 18 9.02 5.77 -4.25
CA LYS A 18 10.24 6.54 -3.97
C LYS A 18 10.24 7.90 -4.67
N PHE A 19 9.71 7.98 -5.89
CA PHE A 19 9.58 9.24 -6.59
C PHE A 19 8.60 10.19 -5.86
N ILE A 20 7.43 9.68 -5.45
CA ILE A 20 6.44 10.44 -4.68
C ILE A 20 7.05 10.93 -3.35
N GLU A 21 7.76 10.05 -2.62
CA GLU A 21 8.45 10.41 -1.38
C GLU A 21 9.46 11.56 -1.58
N ARG A 22 10.20 11.56 -2.68
CA ARG A 22 11.14 12.63 -3.01
C ARG A 22 10.43 13.94 -3.36
N ILE A 23 9.25 13.88 -4.00
CA ILE A 23 8.39 15.05 -4.21
C ILE A 23 7.97 15.65 -2.86
N GLU A 24 7.51 14.81 -1.93
CA GLU A 24 7.09 15.23 -0.59
C GLU A 24 8.23 15.87 0.22
N ARG A 25 9.46 15.41 0.02
CA ARG A 25 10.67 16.01 0.60
C ARG A 25 11.12 17.30 -0.09
N SER A 26 10.43 17.72 -1.16
CA SER A 26 10.80 18.87 -1.98
C SER A 26 12.20 18.76 -2.60
N ASP A 27 12.62 17.56 -2.98
CA ASP A 27 13.86 17.34 -3.69
C ASP A 27 13.82 18.02 -5.07
N ARG A 28 14.99 18.48 -5.56
CA ARG A 28 15.11 18.94 -6.93
C ARG A 28 15.03 17.74 -7.90
N LEU A 29 13.95 17.66 -8.66
CA LEU A 29 13.66 16.57 -9.55
C LEU A 29 13.59 17.04 -11.00
N VAL A 30 14.20 16.28 -11.91
CA VAL A 30 14.09 16.51 -13.35
C VAL A 30 13.06 15.51 -13.91
N ALA A 31 11.90 16.01 -14.31
CA ALA A 31 10.78 15.18 -14.75
C ALA A 31 11.13 14.19 -15.87
N ALA A 32 11.99 14.60 -16.81
CA ALA A 32 12.44 13.75 -17.90
C ALA A 32 13.28 12.55 -17.41
N ASP A 33 14.15 12.75 -16.42
CA ASP A 33 15.02 11.69 -15.87
C ASP A 33 14.21 10.68 -15.06
N GLU A 34 13.28 11.18 -14.26
CA GLU A 34 12.36 10.33 -13.49
C GLU A 34 11.49 9.50 -14.43
N ARG A 35 10.95 10.13 -15.48
CA ARG A 35 10.18 9.41 -16.49
C ARG A 35 11.03 8.35 -17.20
N ALA A 36 12.25 8.66 -17.59
CA ALA A 36 13.16 7.70 -18.21
C ALA A 36 13.43 6.49 -17.30
N THR A 37 13.50 6.73 -15.99
CA THR A 37 13.66 5.65 -14.99
C THR A 37 12.41 4.74 -14.94
N LEU A 38 11.21 5.32 -14.90
CA LEU A 38 9.97 4.55 -14.92
C LEU A 38 9.76 3.80 -16.24
N LEU A 39 10.07 4.41 -17.38
CA LEU A 39 10.03 3.75 -18.68
C LEU A 39 10.91 2.50 -18.69
N ARG A 40 12.16 2.59 -18.25
CA ARG A 40 13.06 1.43 -18.16
C ARG A 40 12.47 0.32 -17.30
N ARG A 41 11.86 0.63 -16.14
CA ARG A 41 11.24 -0.39 -15.29
C ARG A 41 10.05 -1.07 -15.95
N ILE A 42 9.24 -0.31 -16.70
CA ILE A 42 8.10 -0.85 -17.46
C ILE A 42 8.60 -1.73 -18.60
N ASP A 43 9.62 -1.30 -19.34
CA ASP A 43 10.21 -2.05 -20.44
C ASP A 43 10.90 -3.34 -19.93
N ASP A 44 11.60 -3.30 -18.80
CA ASP A 44 12.18 -4.47 -18.12
C ASP A 44 11.08 -5.49 -17.73
N ALA A 45 9.94 -5.02 -17.24
CA ALA A 45 8.82 -5.90 -16.92
C ALA A 45 8.20 -6.52 -18.18
N GLU A 46 8.10 -5.76 -19.28
CA GLU A 46 7.62 -6.27 -20.56
C GLU A 46 8.54 -7.35 -21.15
N ILE A 47 9.86 -7.18 -21.02
CA ILE A 47 10.84 -8.21 -21.44
C ILE A 47 10.64 -9.51 -20.64
N ARG A 48 10.35 -9.40 -19.32
CA ARG A 48 10.18 -10.58 -18.44
C ARG A 48 8.86 -11.29 -18.64
N LEU A 49 7.76 -10.54 -18.82
CA LEU A 49 6.40 -11.07 -18.86
C LEU A 49 5.91 -11.34 -20.29
N GLY A 50 6.62 -10.81 -21.28
CA GLY A 50 6.19 -10.82 -22.68
C GLY A 50 4.92 -9.98 -22.91
N SER A 51 4.45 -9.95 -24.16
CA SER A 51 3.22 -9.25 -24.54
C SER A 51 1.96 -10.06 -24.22
N THR A 52 1.89 -10.62 -22.99
CA THR A 52 0.73 -11.40 -22.54
C THR A 52 -0.46 -10.48 -22.25
N PRO A 53 -1.73 -10.96 -22.40
CA PRO A 53 -2.90 -10.17 -22.02
C PRO A 53 -2.85 -9.67 -20.59
N ASP A 54 -2.41 -10.48 -19.64
CA ASP A 54 -2.20 -10.10 -18.23
C ASP A 54 -1.29 -8.89 -18.09
N TRP A 55 -0.14 -8.93 -18.78
CA TRP A 55 0.79 -7.81 -18.74
C TRP A 55 0.21 -6.55 -19.39
N GLN A 56 -0.48 -6.67 -20.51
CA GLN A 56 -1.07 -5.51 -21.19
C GLN A 56 -2.09 -4.78 -20.30
N PHE A 57 -2.95 -5.53 -19.61
CA PHE A 57 -3.87 -4.95 -18.63
C PHE A 57 -3.16 -4.36 -17.43
N ALA A 58 -2.17 -5.06 -16.86
CA ALA A 58 -1.38 -4.58 -15.73
C ALA A 58 -0.59 -3.31 -16.10
N LYS A 59 0.05 -3.29 -17.28
CA LYS A 59 0.78 -2.12 -17.79
C LYS A 59 -0.14 -0.90 -17.88
N TYR A 60 -1.38 -1.08 -18.36
CA TYR A 60 -2.34 0.01 -18.40
C TYR A 60 -2.68 0.53 -17.00
N ALA A 61 -2.96 -0.36 -16.05
CA ALA A 61 -3.26 0.02 -14.67
C ALA A 61 -2.09 0.78 -14.01
N LEU A 62 -0.85 0.31 -14.22
CA LEU A 62 0.36 0.98 -13.72
C LEU A 62 0.52 2.36 -14.32
N CYS A 63 0.44 2.50 -15.65
CA CYS A 63 0.56 3.80 -16.31
C CYS A 63 -0.50 4.78 -15.84
N ALA A 64 -1.76 4.35 -15.75
CA ALA A 64 -2.88 5.16 -15.26
C ALA A 64 -2.66 5.65 -13.83
N TRP A 65 -2.23 4.74 -12.93
CA TRP A 65 -1.96 5.08 -11.55
C TRP A 65 -0.76 6.04 -11.41
N ILE A 66 0.36 5.77 -12.08
CA ILE A 66 1.55 6.62 -12.05
C ILE A 66 1.21 8.03 -12.55
N ASP A 67 0.54 8.12 -13.69
CA ASP A 67 0.17 9.40 -14.27
C ASP A 67 -0.77 10.19 -13.35
N ALA A 68 -1.76 9.54 -12.73
CA ALA A 68 -2.65 10.18 -11.78
C ALA A 68 -1.89 10.73 -10.57
N GLN A 69 -1.01 9.92 -9.94
CA GLN A 69 -0.23 10.35 -8.78
C GLN A 69 0.67 11.56 -9.10
N LEU A 70 1.36 11.54 -10.24
CA LEU A 70 2.32 12.59 -10.59
C LEU A 70 1.64 13.86 -11.17
N ILE A 71 0.44 13.72 -11.71
CA ILE A 71 -0.38 14.87 -12.13
C ILE A 71 -1.03 15.54 -10.93
N ASP A 72 -1.38 14.81 -9.89
CA ASP A 72 -2.02 15.37 -8.69
C ASP A 72 -1.02 15.90 -7.67
N ALA A 73 0.19 15.35 -7.63
CA ALA A 73 1.24 15.77 -6.71
C ALA A 73 1.64 17.25 -6.90
N PRO A 74 1.98 17.97 -5.81
CA PRO A 74 2.43 19.36 -5.86
C PRO A 74 3.95 19.43 -6.10
N TRP A 75 4.38 19.44 -7.36
CA TRP A 75 5.79 19.53 -7.76
C TRP A 75 5.99 20.29 -9.07
N ASP A 76 7.20 20.78 -9.32
CA ASP A 76 7.51 21.63 -10.47
C ASP A 76 7.38 20.92 -11.83
N GLY A 77 7.58 19.62 -11.87
CA GLY A 77 7.49 18.79 -13.07
C GLY A 77 6.06 18.44 -13.52
N LYS A 78 5.04 18.80 -12.75
CA LYS A 78 3.63 18.46 -12.99
C LYS A 78 3.14 18.85 -14.40
N SER A 79 3.39 20.07 -14.83
CA SER A 79 2.96 20.55 -16.16
C SER A 79 3.63 19.75 -17.27
N TRP A 80 4.95 19.54 -17.15
CA TRP A 80 5.69 18.73 -18.11
C TRP A 80 5.18 17.28 -18.15
N TRP A 81 4.85 16.69 -16.98
CA TRP A 81 4.31 15.32 -16.90
C TRP A 81 2.97 15.18 -17.61
N LYS A 82 2.07 16.16 -17.48
CA LYS A 82 0.78 16.19 -18.19
C LYS A 82 0.92 16.02 -19.70
N ASP A 83 1.96 16.64 -20.29
CA ASP A 83 2.20 16.57 -21.74
C ASP A 83 2.93 15.27 -22.15
N ASN A 84 3.64 14.65 -21.21
CA ASN A 84 4.50 13.50 -21.42
C ASN A 84 4.06 12.25 -20.65
N CYS A 85 2.77 12.09 -20.35
CA CYS A 85 2.25 10.98 -19.55
C CYS A 85 2.51 9.60 -20.18
N LEU A 86 2.57 8.59 -19.33
CA LEU A 86 2.86 7.21 -19.73
C LEU A 86 1.72 6.59 -20.52
N GLU A 87 0.48 6.91 -20.15
CA GLU A 87 -0.71 6.44 -20.85
C GLU A 87 -0.67 6.84 -22.32
N LYS A 88 -0.34 8.11 -22.63
CA LYS A 88 -0.19 8.60 -24.00
C LYS A 88 0.95 7.89 -24.73
N LYS A 89 2.07 7.63 -24.05
CA LYS A 89 3.24 6.96 -24.62
C LYS A 89 2.94 5.53 -25.07
N TYR A 90 2.27 4.73 -24.22
CA TYR A 90 2.07 3.31 -24.47
C TYR A 90 0.75 2.98 -25.16
N PHE A 91 -0.28 3.81 -24.98
CA PHE A 91 -1.64 3.52 -25.44
C PHE A 91 -2.19 4.56 -26.43
N GLY A 92 -1.49 5.68 -26.67
CA GLY A 92 -1.90 6.72 -27.61
C GLY A 92 -3.11 7.53 -27.18
N ARG A 93 -3.58 7.37 -25.93
CA ARG A 93 -4.79 7.98 -25.38
C ARG A 93 -4.60 8.42 -23.93
N ARG A 94 -5.58 9.12 -23.38
CA ARG A 94 -5.61 9.62 -22.01
C ARG A 94 -7.04 9.47 -21.48
N ASP A 95 -7.51 8.25 -21.41
CA ASP A 95 -8.88 7.91 -20.99
C ASP A 95 -8.95 7.14 -19.67
N ALA A 96 -7.82 7.02 -18.95
CA ALA A 96 -7.75 6.25 -17.72
C ALA A 96 -8.75 6.72 -16.67
N HIS A 97 -9.07 8.01 -16.61
CA HIS A 97 -10.10 8.54 -15.72
C HIS A 97 -11.45 7.80 -15.87
N GLN A 98 -11.83 7.44 -17.09
CA GLN A 98 -13.09 6.75 -17.39
C GLN A 98 -12.91 5.23 -17.54
N ALA A 99 -11.89 4.79 -18.29
CA ALA A 99 -11.75 3.42 -18.74
C ALA A 99 -11.13 2.47 -17.72
N PHE A 100 -10.49 2.98 -16.66
CA PHE A 100 -9.73 2.17 -15.70
C PHE A 100 -10.55 1.04 -15.10
N PHE A 101 -11.71 1.34 -14.54
CA PHE A 101 -12.55 0.35 -13.85
C PHE A 101 -13.23 -0.62 -14.81
N GLN A 102 -13.57 -0.18 -16.03
CA GLN A 102 -14.05 -1.07 -17.08
C GLN A 102 -12.96 -2.09 -17.45
N ARG A 103 -11.73 -1.63 -17.67
CA ARG A 103 -10.59 -2.50 -17.98
C ARG A 103 -10.23 -3.44 -16.83
N ALA A 104 -10.42 -3.00 -15.59
CA ALA A 104 -10.29 -3.89 -14.44
C ALA A 104 -11.30 -5.05 -14.50
N GLN A 105 -12.57 -4.79 -14.89
CA GLN A 105 -13.56 -5.84 -15.10
C GLN A 105 -13.19 -6.77 -16.27
N GLU A 106 -12.68 -6.23 -17.35
CA GLU A 106 -12.19 -7.05 -18.48
C GLU A 106 -11.05 -7.95 -18.05
N SER A 107 -10.08 -7.43 -17.27
CA SER A 107 -8.99 -8.22 -16.69
C SER A 107 -9.46 -9.32 -15.75
N ALA A 108 -10.60 -9.10 -15.08
CA ALA A 108 -11.20 -10.11 -14.20
C ALA A 108 -11.68 -11.37 -14.95
N ASN A 109 -11.86 -11.29 -16.28
CA ASN A 109 -12.26 -12.43 -17.10
C ASN A 109 -11.06 -13.27 -17.60
N LEU A 110 -9.83 -12.80 -17.37
CA LEU A 110 -8.63 -13.57 -17.70
C LEU A 110 -8.52 -14.82 -16.83
N GLY A 111 -7.81 -15.83 -17.33
CA GLY A 111 -7.54 -17.07 -16.61
C GLY A 111 -6.73 -16.85 -15.33
N SER A 112 -5.83 -15.89 -15.32
CA SER A 112 -5.08 -15.43 -14.16
C SER A 112 -5.73 -14.19 -13.54
N LYS A 113 -5.37 -13.88 -12.30
CA LYS A 113 -5.82 -12.68 -11.59
C LYS A 113 -4.70 -11.65 -11.38
N ASN A 114 -3.55 -11.86 -12.00
CA ASN A 114 -2.39 -11.00 -11.83
C ASN A 114 -2.71 -9.54 -12.19
N ALA A 115 -3.29 -9.31 -13.36
CA ALA A 115 -3.67 -7.97 -13.79
C ALA A 115 -4.71 -7.33 -12.87
N LEU A 116 -5.77 -8.05 -12.50
CA LEU A 116 -6.81 -7.55 -11.60
C LEU A 116 -6.23 -7.11 -10.25
N GLU A 117 -5.25 -7.86 -9.73
CA GLU A 117 -4.57 -7.52 -8.49
C GLU A 117 -3.78 -6.22 -8.62
N VAL A 118 -3.16 -5.94 -9.79
CA VAL A 118 -2.50 -4.66 -10.05
C VAL A 118 -3.49 -3.50 -10.04
N TYR A 119 -4.67 -3.67 -10.66
CA TYR A 119 -5.75 -2.66 -10.57
C TYR A 119 -6.17 -2.42 -9.13
N TYR A 120 -6.32 -3.49 -8.34
CA TYR A 120 -6.68 -3.39 -6.93
C TYR A 120 -5.62 -2.62 -6.13
N VAL A 121 -4.33 -2.97 -6.29
CA VAL A 121 -3.21 -2.29 -5.63
C VAL A 121 -3.15 -0.82 -6.04
N ALA A 122 -3.33 -0.49 -7.32
CA ALA A 122 -3.36 0.89 -7.79
C ALA A 122 -4.46 1.73 -7.10
N VAL A 123 -5.65 1.15 -6.90
CA VAL A 123 -6.75 1.82 -6.18
C VAL A 123 -6.42 1.97 -4.69
N VAL A 124 -5.86 0.95 -4.06
CA VAL A 124 -5.39 1.02 -2.65
C VAL A 124 -4.33 2.10 -2.48
N LEU A 125 -3.44 2.25 -3.46
CA LEU A 125 -2.39 3.29 -3.50
C LEU A 125 -2.88 4.66 -4.01
N GLY A 126 -4.18 4.88 -4.06
CA GLY A 126 -4.75 6.21 -4.23
C GLY A 126 -5.34 6.52 -5.61
N PHE A 127 -5.35 5.60 -6.58
CA PHE A 127 -6.07 5.84 -7.82
C PHE A 127 -7.59 5.91 -7.57
N ARG A 128 -8.24 6.94 -8.12
CA ARG A 128 -9.69 7.18 -7.92
C ARG A 128 -10.47 7.22 -9.24
N GLY A 129 -9.84 7.68 -10.34
CA GLY A 129 -10.52 7.85 -11.62
C GLY A 129 -11.81 8.63 -11.49
N PHE A 130 -12.84 8.26 -12.23
CA PHE A 130 -14.12 8.96 -12.20
C PHE A 130 -14.86 8.92 -10.85
N TYR A 131 -14.51 8.01 -9.92
CA TYR A 131 -15.10 8.04 -8.57
C TYR A 131 -14.77 9.32 -7.79
N ALA A 132 -13.68 10.00 -8.14
CA ALA A 132 -13.31 11.30 -7.57
C ALA A 132 -13.87 12.50 -8.36
N ASP A 133 -14.59 12.28 -9.45
CA ASP A 133 -15.16 13.37 -10.25
C ASP A 133 -16.19 14.15 -9.41
N PRO A 134 -16.16 15.49 -9.40
CA PRO A 134 -17.09 16.30 -8.62
C PRO A 134 -18.54 16.20 -9.14
N ASP A 135 -18.75 15.90 -10.43
CA ASP A 135 -20.08 15.76 -11.01
C ASP A 135 -20.70 14.40 -10.64
N ALA A 136 -21.67 14.46 -9.71
CA ALA A 136 -22.38 13.28 -9.24
C ALA A 136 -23.19 12.60 -10.36
N SER A 137 -23.75 13.37 -11.29
CA SER A 137 -24.54 12.82 -12.40
C SER A 137 -23.64 12.09 -13.39
N TYR A 138 -22.47 12.65 -13.69
CA TYR A 138 -21.47 12.00 -14.52
C TYR A 138 -21.00 10.68 -13.90
N ARG A 139 -20.65 10.69 -12.60
CA ARG A 139 -20.28 9.45 -11.87
C ARG A 139 -21.37 8.39 -11.95
N ALA A 140 -22.62 8.77 -11.63
CA ALA A 140 -23.77 7.84 -11.64
C ALA A 140 -23.98 7.23 -13.03
N ASN A 141 -23.84 8.02 -14.08
CA ASN A 141 -23.99 7.55 -15.45
C ASN A 141 -22.90 6.51 -15.81
N LEU A 142 -21.65 6.73 -15.42
CA LEU A 142 -20.57 5.76 -15.68
C LEU A 142 -20.73 4.49 -14.84
N ILE A 143 -21.11 4.61 -13.56
CA ILE A 143 -21.41 3.47 -12.68
C ILE A 143 -22.49 2.59 -13.31
N ALA A 144 -23.60 3.21 -13.77
CA ALA A 144 -24.68 2.48 -14.42
C ALA A 144 -24.27 1.86 -15.75
N ALA A 145 -23.55 2.62 -16.60
CA ALA A 145 -23.11 2.16 -17.92
C ALA A 145 -22.17 0.96 -17.84
N TYR A 146 -21.25 0.97 -16.88
CA TYR A 146 -20.27 -0.09 -16.70
C TYR A 146 -20.70 -1.14 -15.65
N ARG A 147 -21.89 -0.99 -15.05
CA ARG A 147 -22.40 -1.89 -13.99
C ARG A 147 -21.40 -2.06 -12.85
N LEU A 148 -20.84 -0.95 -12.41
CA LEU A 148 -19.87 -0.90 -11.33
C LEU A 148 -20.55 -0.71 -9.98
N PRO A 149 -19.89 -1.06 -8.86
CA PRO A 149 -20.35 -0.71 -7.52
C PRO A 149 -20.49 0.81 -7.33
N ASP A 150 -21.43 1.23 -6.48
CA ASP A 150 -21.77 2.64 -6.27
C ASP A 150 -20.65 3.46 -5.62
N SER A 151 -19.71 2.80 -4.95
CA SER A 151 -18.56 3.45 -4.33
C SER A 151 -17.26 2.69 -4.59
N ILE A 152 -16.14 3.41 -4.46
CA ILE A 152 -14.81 2.82 -4.62
C ILE A 152 -14.51 1.79 -3.54
N GLU A 153 -15.03 1.99 -2.32
CA GLU A 153 -14.91 1.04 -1.21
C GLU A 153 -15.64 -0.26 -1.54
N ALA A 154 -16.87 -0.16 -2.08
CA ALA A 154 -17.64 -1.31 -2.52
C ALA A 154 -16.94 -2.05 -3.67
N TRP A 155 -16.31 -1.32 -4.59
CA TRP A 155 -15.48 -1.89 -5.66
C TRP A 155 -14.26 -2.63 -5.07
N CYS A 156 -13.56 -2.03 -4.12
CA CYS A 156 -12.41 -2.65 -3.44
C CYS A 156 -12.83 -3.96 -2.73
N HIS A 157 -13.94 -3.94 -2.00
CA HIS A 157 -14.43 -5.14 -1.31
C HIS A 157 -14.82 -6.26 -2.28
N ALA A 158 -15.52 -5.93 -3.36
CA ALA A 158 -15.90 -6.90 -4.39
C ALA A 158 -14.68 -7.50 -5.08
N THR A 159 -13.68 -6.66 -5.42
CA THR A 159 -12.45 -7.07 -6.08
C THR A 159 -11.58 -7.93 -5.15
N ALA A 160 -11.38 -7.52 -3.90
CA ALA A 160 -10.64 -8.31 -2.90
C ALA A 160 -11.25 -9.71 -2.73
N ARG A 161 -12.58 -9.80 -2.64
CA ARG A 161 -13.27 -11.09 -2.57
C ARG A 161 -13.04 -11.95 -3.82
N SER A 162 -13.09 -11.33 -5.02
CA SER A 162 -12.81 -12.03 -6.28
C SER A 162 -11.38 -12.57 -6.35
N LEU A 163 -10.41 -11.82 -5.83
CA LEU A 163 -9.02 -12.24 -5.74
C LEU A 163 -8.84 -13.41 -4.77
N GLN A 164 -9.49 -13.37 -3.60
CA GLN A 164 -9.43 -14.44 -2.57
C GLN A 164 -10.06 -15.75 -3.03
N LEU A 165 -11.20 -15.69 -3.73
CA LEU A 165 -11.94 -16.88 -4.17
C LEU A 165 -11.22 -17.73 -5.21
N ARG A 166 -10.30 -17.15 -5.99
CA ARG A 166 -9.56 -17.88 -7.04
C ARG A 166 -8.09 -18.16 -6.70
N GLN A 167 -7.50 -17.40 -5.82
CA GLN A 167 -6.28 -17.81 -5.16
C GLN A 167 -6.71 -18.73 -4.03
N GLY A 168 -6.80 -20.04 -4.30
CA GLY A 168 -6.84 -20.99 -3.22
C GLY A 168 -5.75 -20.54 -2.25
N ARG A 169 -6.14 -20.12 -1.05
CA ARG A 169 -5.19 -19.66 -0.03
C ARG A 169 -4.08 -20.70 -0.01
N PRO A 170 -2.84 -20.40 -0.36
CA PRO A 170 -1.77 -21.37 -0.19
C PRO A 170 -1.87 -21.76 1.27
N GLU A 171 -2.11 -23.05 1.53
CA GLU A 171 -2.02 -23.57 2.89
C GLU A 171 -0.70 -23.05 3.41
N ILE A 172 -0.73 -22.23 4.43
CA ILE A 172 0.49 -21.82 5.14
C ILE A 172 1.04 -23.16 5.58
N PRO A 173 2.20 -23.60 5.04
CA PRO A 173 2.73 -24.90 5.43
C PRO A 173 2.84 -24.85 6.95
N GLU A 174 2.14 -25.75 7.67
CA GLU A 174 2.24 -25.87 9.13
C GLU A 174 3.70 -26.11 9.57
N SER A 175 4.59 -26.40 8.62
CA SER A 175 6.02 -26.60 8.82
C SER A 175 6.85 -25.34 9.06
N ILE A 176 6.26 -24.12 9.00
CA ILE A 176 6.88 -22.96 9.65
C ILE A 176 6.43 -22.91 11.12
N GLN A 177 6.43 -24.01 11.77
CA GLN A 177 6.78 -24.06 13.18
C GLN A 177 8.29 -23.78 13.23
N VAL A 178 8.65 -22.50 13.22
CA VAL A 178 9.91 -22.07 13.78
C VAL A 178 9.93 -22.68 15.18
N GLY A 179 10.73 -23.75 15.33
CA GLY A 179 10.95 -24.42 16.60
C GLY A 179 11.51 -23.44 17.62
N GLY A 180 10.64 -22.85 18.34
CA GLY A 180 10.82 -21.82 19.33
C GLY A 180 9.45 -21.24 19.59
N SER A 181 8.65 -21.94 20.42
CA SER A 181 7.50 -21.34 21.07
C SER A 181 8.01 -20.05 21.71
N ALA A 182 7.83 -18.92 21.03
CA ALA A 182 7.91 -17.62 21.69
C ALA A 182 6.85 -17.66 22.76
N LYS A 183 7.28 -17.92 24.03
CA LYS A 183 6.37 -17.84 25.17
C LYS A 183 5.66 -16.51 25.07
N PRO A 184 4.32 -16.47 25.08
CA PRO A 184 3.62 -15.22 25.09
C PRO A 184 4.23 -14.36 26.22
N LEU A 185 4.62 -13.13 25.91
CA LEU A 185 5.10 -12.16 26.90
C LEU A 185 3.97 -11.93 27.90
N THR A 186 3.86 -12.83 28.88
CA THR A 186 2.95 -12.68 29.99
C THR A 186 3.53 -11.58 30.87
N GLY A 187 3.04 -10.36 30.74
CA GLY A 187 3.41 -9.21 31.57
C GLY A 187 3.18 -9.43 33.09
N LYS A 188 2.62 -10.56 33.49
CA LYS A 188 2.44 -10.98 34.88
C LYS A 188 3.75 -11.16 35.68
N GLN A 189 4.85 -11.52 35.03
CA GLN A 189 6.14 -11.68 35.77
C GLN A 189 6.80 -10.34 36.05
N SER A 190 6.72 -9.39 35.14
CA SER A 190 7.23 -8.04 35.34
C SER A 190 6.42 -7.28 36.42
N VAL A 191 5.11 -7.42 36.43
CA VAL A 191 4.25 -6.81 37.43
C VAL A 191 4.55 -7.35 38.83
N LYS A 192 4.77 -8.66 38.98
CA LYS A 192 5.16 -9.26 40.28
C LYS A 192 6.53 -8.81 40.73
N LEU A 193 7.49 -8.63 39.85
CA LEU A 193 8.83 -8.14 40.19
C LEU A 193 8.79 -6.67 40.64
N TYR A 194 8.09 -5.81 39.91
CA TYR A 194 7.95 -4.39 40.28
C TYR A 194 7.13 -4.19 41.57
N SER A 195 6.10 -5.00 41.83
CA SER A 195 5.36 -4.94 43.08
C SER A 195 6.21 -5.37 44.29
N LEU A 196 7.07 -6.41 44.12
CA LEU A 196 7.98 -6.85 45.16
C LEU A 196 9.02 -5.75 45.51
N VAL A 197 9.61 -5.13 44.47
CA VAL A 197 10.56 -4.01 44.65
C VAL A 197 9.88 -2.83 45.32
N GLY A 198 8.66 -2.48 44.96
CA GLY A 198 7.88 -1.41 45.60
C GLY A 198 7.61 -1.67 47.06
N ILE A 199 7.26 -2.90 47.46
CA ILE A 199 7.02 -3.29 48.84
C ILE A 199 8.32 -3.19 49.68
N VAL A 200 9.45 -3.65 49.13
CA VAL A 200 10.76 -3.57 49.80
C VAL A 200 11.19 -2.11 50.00
N MET A 201 11.02 -1.25 49.03
CA MET A 201 11.34 0.17 49.13
C MET A 201 10.45 0.87 50.18
N LEU A 202 9.17 0.52 50.22
CA LEU A 202 8.25 1.05 51.24
C LEU A 202 8.64 0.60 52.65
N ALA A 203 9.02 -0.65 52.85
CA ALA A 203 9.49 -1.19 54.13
C ALA A 203 10.77 -0.49 54.62
N ILE A 204 11.72 -0.23 53.69
CA ILE A 204 12.96 0.52 54.02
C ILE A 204 12.61 1.96 54.42
N ALA A 205 11.71 2.62 53.69
CA ALA A 205 11.27 3.99 54.04
C ALA A 205 10.61 4.07 55.43
N ILE A 206 9.76 3.09 55.74
CA ILE A 206 9.14 3.01 57.10
C ILE A 206 10.17 2.76 58.19
N ALA A 207 11.13 1.83 57.95
CA ALA A 207 12.17 1.53 58.92
C ALA A 207 13.11 2.73 59.17
N THR A 208 13.49 3.47 58.12
CA THR A 208 14.27 4.71 58.29
C THR A 208 13.51 5.81 59.01
N ALA A 209 12.22 5.98 58.72
CA ALA A 209 11.37 6.95 59.42
C ALA A 209 11.25 6.60 60.90
N MET A 210 11.03 5.33 61.27
CA MET A 210 10.97 4.87 62.66
C MET A 210 12.31 5.07 63.40
N PHE A 211 13.44 4.80 62.70
CA PHE A 211 14.78 4.98 63.27
C PHE A 211 15.05 6.47 63.61
N VAL A 212 14.71 7.36 62.68
CA VAL A 212 14.83 8.81 62.87
C VAL A 212 13.94 9.29 64.02
N TYR A 213 12.69 8.81 64.09
CA TYR A 213 11.74 9.20 65.11
C TYR A 213 12.18 8.75 66.53
N ARG A 214 12.70 7.51 66.67
CA ARG A 214 13.25 7.01 67.95
C ARG A 214 14.55 7.69 68.34
N GLY A 215 15.39 8.11 67.38
CA GLY A 215 16.60 8.87 67.67
C GLY A 215 16.36 10.30 68.15
N ALA A 216 15.17 10.85 67.88
CA ALA A 216 14.77 12.20 68.31
C ALA A 216 14.19 12.24 69.72
N GLU A 217 13.90 11.09 70.36
CA GLU A 217 13.33 11.02 71.75
C GLU A 217 14.36 10.73 72.85
N VAL A 218 15.68 10.91 72.64
CA VAL A 218 16.68 10.82 73.65
C VAL A 218 16.96 12.26 74.18
N PRO A 219 16.32 12.72 75.29
CA PRO A 219 16.70 13.98 75.90
C PRO A 219 17.99 13.79 76.72
N LEU A 220 18.81 14.84 76.71
CA LEU A 220 19.96 15.02 77.56
C LEU A 220 19.54 15.08 79.06
#